data_b4bf62a7259f5a123381079ddd0963b3
#
_entry.id   b4bf62a7259f5a123381079ddd0963b3
#
_cell.length_a   1.000
_cell.length_b   1.000
_cell.length_c   1.000
_cell.angle_alpha   90.00
_cell.angle_beta   90.00
_cell.angle_gamma   90.00
#
_symmetry.space_group_name_H-M   'P 1'
#
loop_
_entity.id
_entity.type
_entity.pdbx_description
1 polymer ?
#
loop_
_entity_poly.entity_id
_entity_poly.type
_entity_poly.pdbx_seq_one_letter_code
_entity_poly.pdbx_strand_id
1 'polypeptide(L)'
;MTRVKGGNVAKNRRRKVLKAAKGYFGSKHRLFKTAQEQTFHSGVYAYRDRRQNKRNFRKLWIQRINAACRENEISYSKFINGLNKAGIEVNRKMLSAIAID
;
A
#
# COMPACT_ATOMS: atom_id res chain seq x y z
N MET A 1 -25.27 40.01 23.27
CA MET A 1 -24.97 38.57 23.30
C MET A 1 -24.65 38.05 21.93
N THR A 2 -23.51 37.43 21.82
CA THR A 2 -23.03 36.93 20.53
C THR A 2 -23.67 35.59 20.21
N ARG A 3 -24.27 35.56 19.05
CA ARG A 3 -24.91 34.35 18.59
C ARG A 3 -23.88 33.49 17.84
N VAL A 4 -23.66 32.32 18.33
CA VAL A 4 -22.68 31.42 17.71
C VAL A 4 -23.41 30.43 16.79
N LYS A 5 -23.29 30.69 15.49
CA LYS A 5 -23.86 29.82 14.49
C LYS A 5 -22.76 28.92 13.95
N GLY A 6 -22.89 27.63 14.17
CA GLY A 6 -21.87 26.69 13.75
C GLY A 6 -20.61 26.70 14.59
N GLY A 7 -20.48 27.66 15.48
CA GLY A 7 -19.38 27.75 16.45
C GLY A 7 -18.02 27.52 15.84
N ASN A 8 -17.31 26.50 16.31
CA ASN A 8 -15.95 26.19 15.89
C ASN A 8 -15.92 25.10 14.80
N VAL A 9 -17.03 24.82 14.14
CA VAL A 9 -17.09 23.72 13.16
C VAL A 9 -16.08 23.92 12.04
N ALA A 10 -16.06 25.10 11.44
CA ALA A 10 -15.11 25.38 10.36
C ALA A 10 -13.67 25.33 10.85
N LYS A 11 -13.40 25.87 12.04
CA LYS A 11 -12.09 25.85 12.63
C LYS A 11 -11.63 24.43 12.93
N ASN A 12 -12.53 23.61 13.44
CA ASN A 12 -12.22 22.23 13.75
C ASN A 12 -11.93 21.41 12.49
N ARG A 13 -12.68 21.68 11.40
CA ARG A 13 -12.44 21.02 10.12
C ARG A 13 -11.05 21.36 9.58
N ARG A 14 -10.68 22.64 9.66
CA ARG A 14 -9.34 23.09 9.24
C ARG A 14 -8.26 22.48 10.11
N ARG A 15 -8.53 22.36 11.41
CA ARG A 15 -7.57 21.80 12.36
C ARG A 15 -7.25 20.33 12.03
N LYS A 16 -8.25 19.56 11.63
CA LYS A 16 -8.06 18.17 11.22
C LYS A 16 -7.10 18.08 10.04
N VAL A 17 -7.31 18.93 9.03
CA VAL A 17 -6.44 18.95 7.84
C VAL A 17 -5.03 19.36 8.22
N LEU A 18 -4.89 20.42 9.02
CA LEU A 18 -3.58 20.90 9.45
C LEU A 18 -2.85 19.87 10.31
N LYS A 19 -3.58 19.16 11.14
CA LYS A 19 -3.01 18.10 11.97
C LYS A 19 -2.45 16.97 11.10
N ALA A 20 -3.19 16.59 10.07
CA ALA A 20 -2.76 15.56 9.13
C ALA A 20 -1.53 16.00 8.34
N ALA A 21 -1.36 17.33 8.16
CA ALA A 21 -0.25 17.86 7.39
C ALA A 21 0.96 18.25 8.26
N LYS A 22 0.93 17.94 9.54
CA LYS A 22 2.06 18.22 10.42
C LYS A 22 3.33 17.55 9.88
N GLY A 23 4.42 18.31 9.90
CA GLY A 23 5.70 17.81 9.41
C GLY A 23 5.92 18.01 7.93
N TYR A 24 4.91 18.51 7.22
CA TYR A 24 5.06 18.78 5.80
C TYR A 24 5.97 19.97 5.58
N PHE A 25 6.72 19.91 4.51
CA PHE A 25 7.73 20.92 4.20
C PHE A 25 7.13 22.28 3.88
N GLY A 26 7.79 23.33 4.35
CA GLY A 26 7.42 24.71 4.04
C GLY A 26 6.09 25.12 4.67
N SER A 27 5.29 25.87 3.91
CA SER A 27 4.00 26.37 4.37
C SER A 27 2.90 25.34 4.30
N LYS A 28 3.19 24.15 3.79
CA LYS A 28 2.18 23.09 3.63
C LYS A 28 1.55 22.65 4.95
N HIS A 29 2.27 22.85 6.05
CA HIS A 29 1.75 22.50 7.38
C HIS A 29 1.06 23.66 8.08
N ARG A 30 1.13 24.88 7.53
CA ARG A 30 0.59 26.09 8.14
C ARG A 30 -0.66 26.62 7.44
N LEU A 31 -0.58 26.76 6.13
CA LEU A 31 -1.67 27.32 5.35
C LEU A 31 -2.68 26.25 5.02
N PHE A 32 -3.94 26.51 5.41
CA PHE A 32 -5.02 25.53 5.22
C PHE A 32 -5.14 25.09 3.77
N LYS A 33 -5.14 26.06 2.84
CA LYS A 33 -5.34 25.76 1.41
C LYS A 33 -4.25 24.82 0.91
N THR A 34 -3.00 25.14 1.23
CA THR A 34 -1.86 24.32 0.81
C THR A 34 -1.87 22.97 1.52
N ALA A 35 -2.18 22.97 2.82
CA ALA A 35 -2.24 21.74 3.61
C ALA A 35 -3.33 20.80 3.10
N GLN A 36 -4.51 21.33 2.78
CA GLN A 36 -5.61 20.55 2.26
C GLN A 36 -5.24 19.89 0.94
N GLU A 37 -4.65 20.65 0.04
CA GLU A 37 -4.21 20.15 -1.25
C GLU A 37 -3.19 19.03 -1.08
N GLN A 38 -2.21 19.25 -0.20
CA GLN A 38 -1.17 18.26 0.05
C GLN A 38 -1.70 17.00 0.71
N THR A 39 -2.68 17.12 1.62
CA THR A 39 -3.27 15.94 2.24
C THR A 39 -4.05 15.11 1.24
N PHE A 40 -4.70 15.76 0.26
CA PHE A 40 -5.35 15.03 -0.84
C PHE A 40 -4.33 14.24 -1.64
N HIS A 41 -3.20 14.85 -1.98
CA HIS A 41 -2.13 14.16 -2.71
C HIS A 41 -1.58 12.99 -1.89
N SER A 42 -1.37 13.21 -0.60
CA SER A 42 -0.90 12.14 0.30
C SER A 42 -1.88 10.97 0.33
N GLY A 43 -3.19 11.28 0.37
CA GLY A 43 -4.23 10.25 0.36
C GLY A 43 -4.23 9.46 -0.93
N VAL A 44 -4.09 10.13 -2.07
CA VAL A 44 -4.02 9.47 -3.38
C VAL A 44 -2.79 8.58 -3.46
N TYR A 45 -1.64 9.08 -3.01
CA TYR A 45 -0.41 8.31 -3.02
C TYR A 45 -0.52 7.09 -2.11
N ALA A 46 -1.09 7.25 -0.92
CA ALA A 46 -1.27 6.14 0.01
C ALA A 46 -2.18 5.06 -0.58
N TYR A 47 -3.26 5.46 -1.24
CA TYR A 47 -4.18 4.53 -1.88
C TYR A 47 -3.47 3.74 -2.97
N ARG A 48 -2.73 4.43 -3.83
CA ARG A 48 -1.97 3.81 -4.91
C ARG A 48 -0.90 2.88 -4.38
N ASP A 49 -0.16 3.32 -3.36
CA ASP A 49 0.95 2.55 -2.81
C ASP A 49 0.49 1.30 -2.09
N ARG A 50 -0.67 1.34 -1.41
CA ARG A 50 -1.23 0.14 -0.80
C ARG A 50 -1.51 -0.93 -1.83
N ARG A 51 -1.96 -0.53 -3.02
CA ARG A 51 -2.19 -1.48 -4.10
C ARG A 51 -0.88 -1.96 -4.71
N GLN A 52 0.10 -1.07 -4.82
CA GLN A 52 1.43 -1.44 -5.32
C GLN A 52 2.14 -2.41 -4.37
N ASN A 53 1.92 -2.28 -3.06
CA ASN A 53 2.51 -3.21 -2.09
C ASN A 53 2.10 -4.64 -2.36
N LYS A 54 0.83 -4.85 -2.66
CA LYS A 54 0.32 -6.19 -3.00
C LYS A 54 1.03 -6.76 -4.21
N ARG A 55 1.23 -5.93 -5.24
CA ARG A 55 1.92 -6.33 -6.46
C ARG A 55 3.39 -6.62 -6.20
N ASN A 56 4.03 -5.78 -5.38
CA ASN A 56 5.45 -5.93 -5.07
C ASN A 56 5.71 -7.20 -4.27
N PHE A 57 4.86 -7.52 -3.31
CA PHE A 57 4.97 -8.76 -2.54
C PHE A 57 4.77 -9.98 -3.44
N ARG A 58 3.81 -9.91 -4.35
CA ARG A 58 3.58 -11.00 -5.29
C ARG A 58 4.81 -11.23 -6.17
N LYS A 59 5.43 -10.15 -6.65
CA LYS A 59 6.67 -10.25 -7.43
C LYS A 59 7.78 -10.92 -6.63
N LEU A 60 7.92 -10.54 -5.38
CA LEU A 60 8.91 -11.12 -4.48
C LEU A 60 8.67 -12.61 -4.30
N TRP A 61 7.44 -13.01 -4.05
CA TRP A 61 7.07 -14.43 -3.91
C TRP A 61 7.41 -15.22 -5.15
N ILE A 62 7.09 -14.66 -6.32
CA ILE A 62 7.36 -15.31 -7.60
C ILE A 62 8.87 -15.48 -7.81
N GLN A 63 9.66 -14.45 -7.45
CA GLN A 63 11.12 -14.53 -7.56
C GLN A 63 11.70 -15.63 -6.69
N ARG A 64 11.20 -15.76 -5.46
CA ARG A 64 11.65 -16.79 -4.53
C ARG A 64 11.30 -18.18 -5.03
N ILE A 65 10.09 -18.34 -5.52
CA ILE A 65 9.62 -19.62 -6.07
C ILE A 65 10.46 -19.96 -7.31
N ASN A 66 10.71 -19.00 -8.17
CA ASN A 66 11.51 -19.19 -9.38
C ASN A 66 12.93 -19.63 -9.04
N ALA A 67 13.55 -19.02 -8.03
CA ALA A 67 14.88 -19.38 -7.59
C ALA A 67 14.94 -20.83 -7.11
N ALA A 68 13.96 -21.25 -6.33
CA ALA A 68 13.86 -22.64 -5.85
C ALA A 68 13.65 -23.60 -7.00
N CYS A 69 12.84 -23.21 -7.98
CA CYS A 69 12.60 -24.02 -9.17
C CYS A 69 13.87 -24.24 -9.96
N ARG A 70 14.69 -23.19 -10.10
CA ARG A 70 15.96 -23.29 -10.83
C ARG A 70 16.94 -24.21 -10.12
N GLU A 71 16.95 -24.19 -8.80
CA GLU A 71 17.80 -25.11 -8.02
C GLU A 71 17.41 -26.56 -8.28
N ASN A 72 16.14 -26.82 -8.56
CA ASN A 72 15.63 -28.16 -8.84
C ASN A 72 15.54 -28.44 -10.33
N GLU A 73 16.14 -27.61 -11.15
CA GLU A 73 16.23 -27.76 -12.61
C GLU A 73 14.87 -27.81 -13.30
N ILE A 74 13.91 -27.00 -12.81
CA ILE A 74 12.58 -26.89 -13.41
C ILE A 74 12.26 -25.40 -13.59
N SER A 75 11.50 -25.06 -14.65
CA SER A 75 11.08 -23.68 -14.84
C SER A 75 9.85 -23.37 -14.00
N TYR A 76 9.69 -22.08 -13.66
CA TYR A 76 8.53 -21.62 -12.90
C TYR A 76 7.21 -21.96 -13.59
N SER A 77 7.15 -21.74 -14.91
CA SER A 77 5.96 -22.02 -15.69
C SER A 77 5.55 -23.47 -15.61
N LYS A 78 6.51 -24.37 -15.76
CA LYS A 78 6.24 -25.80 -15.68
C LYS A 78 5.80 -26.22 -14.28
N PHE A 79 6.40 -25.60 -13.25
CA PHE A 79 6.07 -25.89 -11.86
C PHE A 79 4.62 -25.51 -11.56
N ILE A 80 4.22 -24.29 -11.93
CA ILE A 80 2.85 -23.81 -11.72
C ILE A 80 1.84 -24.64 -12.50
N ASN A 81 2.16 -24.98 -13.74
CA ASN A 81 1.31 -25.83 -14.57
C ASN A 81 1.12 -27.21 -13.93
N GLY A 82 2.21 -27.76 -13.39
CA GLY A 82 2.16 -29.04 -12.69
C GLY A 82 1.28 -29.01 -11.46
N LEU A 83 1.36 -27.94 -10.68
CA LEU A 83 0.49 -27.77 -9.51
C LEU A 83 -0.97 -27.70 -9.91
N ASN A 84 -1.28 -26.99 -10.98
CA ASN A 84 -2.66 -26.87 -11.48
C ASN A 84 -3.19 -28.22 -11.95
N LYS A 85 -2.38 -28.99 -12.66
CA LYS A 85 -2.75 -30.32 -13.15
C LYS A 85 -2.98 -31.30 -12.01
N ALA A 86 -2.17 -31.17 -10.94
CA ALA A 86 -2.29 -32.02 -9.77
C ALA A 86 -3.45 -31.62 -8.86
N GLY A 87 -4.10 -30.50 -9.14
CA GLY A 87 -5.20 -29.99 -8.33
C GLY A 87 -4.78 -29.42 -6.99
N ILE A 88 -3.52 -29.06 -6.85
CA ILE A 88 -2.98 -28.49 -5.61
C ILE A 88 -3.24 -26.99 -5.59
N GLU A 89 -4.04 -26.55 -4.62
CA GLU A 89 -4.37 -25.13 -4.47
C GLU A 89 -3.55 -24.52 -3.34
N VAL A 90 -2.40 -23.96 -3.68
CA VAL A 90 -1.53 -23.26 -2.75
C VAL A 90 -1.21 -21.91 -3.35
N ASN A 91 -1.39 -20.83 -2.56
CA ASN A 91 -1.11 -19.50 -3.07
C ASN A 91 0.41 -19.26 -3.10
N ARG A 92 0.81 -18.20 -3.78
CA ARG A 92 2.23 -17.90 -3.99
C ARG A 92 2.95 -17.54 -2.71
N LYS A 93 2.25 -16.96 -1.74
CA LYS A 93 2.82 -16.65 -0.43
C LYS A 93 3.27 -17.92 0.29
N MET A 94 2.41 -18.93 0.28
CA MET A 94 2.71 -20.24 0.91
C MET A 94 3.85 -20.94 0.19
N LEU A 95 3.83 -20.91 -1.15
CA LEU A 95 4.89 -21.51 -1.94
C LEU A 95 6.24 -20.85 -1.67
N SER A 96 6.24 -19.51 -1.53
CA SER A 96 7.43 -18.76 -1.20
C SER A 96 8.00 -19.17 0.16
N ALA A 97 7.13 -19.34 1.14
CA ALA A 97 7.54 -19.77 2.49
C ALA A 97 8.15 -21.18 2.46
N ILE A 98 7.55 -22.09 1.70
CA ILE A 98 8.07 -23.44 1.53
C ILE A 98 9.44 -23.40 0.84
N ALA A 99 9.59 -22.54 -0.14
CA ALA A 99 10.84 -22.43 -0.90
C ALA A 99 12.01 -21.97 -0.04
N ILE A 100 11.75 -21.14 0.98
CA ILE A 100 12.80 -20.68 1.90
C ILE A 100 13.25 -21.79 2.83
N ASP A 101 12.33 -22.59 3.28
CA ASP A 101 12.61 -23.75 4.14
C ASP A 101 13.07 -24.92 3.27
#